data_20245512218d93028a950a3905f0bb91
#
_entry.id   20245512218d93028a950a3905f0bb91
#
_cell.length_a   1.000
_cell.length_b   1.000
_cell.length_c   1.000
_cell.angle_alpha   90.00
_cell.angle_beta   90.00
_cell.angle_gamma   90.00
#
_symmetry.space_group_name_H-M   'P 1'
#
loop_
_entity.id
_entity.type
_entity.pdbx_description
1 polymer ?
#
loop_
_entity_poly.entity_id
_entity_poly.type
_entity_poly.pdbx_seq_one_letter_code
_entity_poly.pdbx_strand_id
1 'polypeptide(L)'
;MRSTIDHLGRPIELTEEGWSHIIEEHSELAVHLESIMLALEQPTIHRRGRDANESWYFRAGAGPARWLHVVVHFFEDEGRVTTAFGRSHLP
;
A
#
# COMPACT_ATOMS: atom_id res chain seq x y z
N MET A 1 9.75 -10.36 4.32
CA MET A 1 10.33 -9.04 4.50
C MET A 1 9.53 -8.20 5.47
N ARG A 2 8.38 -7.67 5.15
CA ARG A 2 7.51 -7.00 6.12
C ARG A 2 6.11 -7.54 6.03
N SER A 3 5.46 -7.72 7.15
CA SER A 3 4.06 -8.11 7.18
C SER A 3 3.33 -7.32 8.26
N THR A 4 2.04 -7.12 8.05
CA THR A 4 1.21 -6.41 9.01
C THR A 4 -0.22 -6.93 8.93
N ILE A 5 -1.07 -6.40 9.78
CA ILE A 5 -2.51 -6.67 9.78
C ILE A 5 -3.18 -5.36 9.40
N ASP A 6 -4.06 -5.38 8.39
CA ASP A 6 -4.74 -4.16 7.99
C ASP A 6 -5.82 -3.77 9.02
N HIS A 7 -6.46 -2.62 8.79
CA HIS A 7 -7.46 -2.11 9.74
C HIS A 7 -8.71 -2.99 9.87
N LEU A 8 -8.85 -3.97 8.98
CA LEU A 8 -9.97 -4.93 9.04
C LEU A 8 -9.54 -6.29 9.56
N GLY A 9 -8.29 -6.43 10.01
CA GLY A 9 -7.79 -7.67 10.59
C GLY A 9 -7.22 -8.66 9.58
N ARG A 10 -6.99 -8.26 8.34
CA ARG A 10 -6.47 -9.15 7.31
C ARG A 10 -4.95 -9.06 7.23
N PRO A 11 -4.24 -10.20 7.14
CA PRO A 11 -2.79 -10.17 7.01
C PRO A 11 -2.37 -9.70 5.61
N ILE A 12 -1.35 -8.84 5.57
CA ILE A 12 -0.80 -8.31 4.32
C ILE A 12 0.71 -8.39 4.40
N GLU A 13 1.35 -8.87 3.32
CA GLU A 13 2.79 -8.89 3.27
C GLU A 13 3.34 -8.03 2.15
N LEU A 14 4.52 -7.49 2.38
CA LEU A 14 5.33 -6.82 1.39
C LEU A 14 6.62 -7.62 1.26
N THR A 15 6.78 -8.31 0.14
CA THR A 15 7.95 -9.14 -0.11
C THR A 15 9.15 -8.28 -0.51
N GLU A 16 10.36 -8.86 -0.46
CA GLU A 16 11.55 -8.16 -0.94
C GLU A 16 11.45 -7.83 -2.42
N GLU A 17 10.91 -8.75 -3.20
CA GLU A 17 10.66 -8.51 -4.63
C GLU A 17 9.71 -7.36 -4.85
N GLY A 18 8.60 -7.34 -4.10
CA GLY A 18 7.63 -6.28 -4.18
C GLY A 18 8.21 -4.93 -3.79
N TRP A 19 9.01 -4.91 -2.73
CA TRP A 19 9.67 -3.70 -2.28
C TRP A 19 10.67 -3.18 -3.33
N SER A 20 11.47 -4.08 -3.89
CA SER A 20 12.42 -3.72 -4.96
C SER A 20 11.71 -3.14 -6.17
N HIS A 21 10.58 -3.73 -6.54
CA HIS A 21 9.77 -3.25 -7.66
C HIS A 21 9.23 -1.84 -7.40
N ILE A 22 8.75 -1.59 -6.18
CA ILE A 22 8.26 -0.27 -5.81
C ILE A 22 9.38 0.77 -5.90
N ILE A 23 10.55 0.48 -5.33
CA ILE A 23 11.68 1.42 -5.35
C ILE A 23 12.16 1.66 -6.79
N GLU A 24 12.14 0.63 -7.62
CA GLU A 24 12.58 0.74 -9.01
C GLU A 24 11.70 1.69 -9.81
N GLU A 25 10.38 1.62 -9.61
CA GLU A 25 9.42 2.44 -10.33
C GLU A 25 9.13 3.77 -9.64
N HIS A 26 9.26 3.81 -8.33
CA HIS A 26 8.91 4.96 -7.49
C HIS A 26 9.99 5.16 -6.43
N SER A 27 11.19 5.55 -6.89
CA SER A 27 12.37 5.66 -6.03
C SER A 27 12.19 6.66 -4.88
N GLU A 28 11.28 7.62 -5.03
CA GLU A 28 10.98 8.57 -3.97
C GLU A 28 10.42 7.89 -2.72
N LEU A 29 9.92 6.66 -2.85
CA LEU A 29 9.37 5.91 -1.72
C LEU A 29 10.42 5.13 -0.93
N ALA A 30 11.69 5.17 -1.32
CA ALA A 30 12.74 4.37 -0.67
C ALA A 30 12.84 4.63 0.85
N VAL A 31 12.49 5.83 1.31
CA VAL A 31 12.52 6.19 2.73
C VAL A 31 11.13 6.13 3.38
N HIS A 32 10.12 5.61 2.68
CA HIS A 32 8.73 5.62 3.13
C HIS A 32 8.16 4.24 3.45
N LEU A 33 9.00 3.26 3.75
CA LEU A 33 8.53 1.91 4.06
C LEU A 33 7.53 1.89 5.22
N GLU A 34 7.85 2.61 6.29
CA GLU A 34 6.96 2.66 7.46
C GLU A 34 5.64 3.37 7.13
N SER A 35 5.68 4.34 6.24
CA SER A 35 4.47 5.03 5.79
C SER A 35 3.55 4.08 5.02
N ILE A 36 4.13 3.18 4.23
CA ILE A 36 3.36 2.17 3.51
C ILE A 36 2.67 1.24 4.51
N MET A 37 3.41 0.76 5.51
CA MET A 37 2.83 -0.11 6.54
C MET A 37 1.70 0.62 7.29
N LEU A 38 1.93 1.87 7.64
CA LEU A 38 0.93 2.66 8.35
C LEU A 38 -0.33 2.89 7.51
N ALA A 39 -0.17 3.07 6.20
CA ALA A 39 -1.32 3.24 5.31
C ALA A 39 -2.22 2.01 5.32
N LEU A 40 -1.64 0.82 5.48
CA LEU A 40 -2.42 -0.42 5.57
C LEU A 40 -3.11 -0.54 6.92
N GLU A 41 -2.42 -0.16 7.99
CA GLU A 41 -2.93 -0.29 9.36
C GLU A 41 -3.94 0.79 9.70
N GLN A 42 -3.73 2.01 9.21
CA GLN A 42 -4.54 3.17 9.53
C GLN A 42 -4.76 4.04 8.29
N PRO A 43 -5.48 3.54 7.30
CA PRO A 43 -5.73 4.33 6.09
C PRO A 43 -6.66 5.50 6.38
N THR A 44 -6.48 6.58 5.63
CA THR A 44 -7.44 7.67 5.62
C THR A 44 -8.69 7.25 4.85
N ILE A 45 -8.46 6.54 3.72
CA ILE A 45 -9.53 6.03 2.86
C ILE A 45 -9.13 4.62 2.43
N HIS A 46 -10.11 3.72 2.36
CA HIS A 46 -9.93 2.37 1.87
C HIS A 46 -11.02 2.09 0.86
N ARG A 47 -10.65 1.64 -0.32
CA ARG A 47 -11.58 1.38 -1.43
C ARG A 47 -11.27 0.06 -2.10
N ARG A 48 -12.25 -0.51 -2.80
CA ARG A 48 -12.01 -1.59 -3.73
C ARG A 48 -11.18 -1.04 -4.90
N GLY A 49 -10.25 -1.86 -5.41
CA GLY A 49 -9.46 -1.51 -6.57
C GLY A 49 -10.17 -1.85 -7.88
N ARG A 50 -9.38 -2.26 -8.88
CA ARG A 50 -9.91 -2.54 -10.22
C ARG A 50 -10.80 -3.75 -10.29
N ASP A 51 -10.55 -4.74 -9.45
CA ASP A 51 -11.37 -5.94 -9.41
C ASP A 51 -11.68 -6.31 -7.96
N ALA A 52 -12.45 -7.39 -7.79
CA ALA A 52 -12.95 -7.80 -6.47
C ALA A 52 -11.84 -8.20 -5.50
N ASN A 53 -10.66 -8.56 -6.02
CA ASN A 53 -9.54 -9.01 -5.19
C ASN A 53 -8.51 -7.93 -4.92
N GLU A 54 -8.68 -6.74 -5.48
CA GLU A 54 -7.73 -5.64 -5.30
C GLU A 54 -8.31 -4.61 -4.34
N SER A 55 -7.49 -4.17 -3.39
CA SER A 55 -7.85 -3.12 -2.44
C SER A 55 -6.88 -1.96 -2.55
N TRP A 56 -7.40 -0.76 -2.41
CA TRP A 56 -6.63 0.47 -2.44
C TRP A 56 -6.70 1.15 -1.08
N TYR A 57 -5.51 1.43 -0.52
CA TYR A 57 -5.38 2.11 0.76
C TYR A 57 -4.74 3.46 0.50
N PHE A 58 -5.35 4.52 1.03
CA PHE A 58 -4.85 5.88 0.86
C PHE A 58 -4.58 6.48 2.23
N ARG A 59 -3.43 7.10 2.38
CA ARG A 59 -3.13 7.84 3.60
C ARG A 59 -2.69 9.24 3.24
N ALA A 60 -3.35 10.24 3.85
CA ALA A 60 -3.03 11.64 3.63
C ALA A 60 -1.76 12.02 4.38
N GLY A 61 -0.88 12.79 3.73
CA GLY A 61 0.29 13.36 4.37
C GLY A 61 1.38 12.38 4.75
N ALA A 62 1.33 11.14 4.26
CA ALA A 62 2.25 10.10 4.70
C ALA A 62 3.41 9.84 3.76
N GLY A 63 3.35 10.33 2.56
CA GLY A 63 4.37 10.05 1.55
C GLY A 63 4.92 11.32 0.94
N PRO A 64 5.61 11.22 -0.22
CA PRO A 64 6.23 12.37 -0.87
C PRO A 64 5.23 13.28 -1.56
N ALA A 65 3.96 12.88 -1.64
CA ALA A 65 2.89 13.66 -2.24
C ALA A 65 1.75 13.78 -1.25
N ARG A 66 0.66 14.42 -1.67
CA ARG A 66 -0.50 14.64 -0.80
C ARG A 66 -1.12 13.34 -0.30
N TRP A 67 -1.14 12.33 -1.18
CA TRP A 67 -1.70 11.00 -0.85
C TRP A 67 -0.65 9.94 -1.10
N LEU A 68 -0.56 8.99 -0.18
CA LEU A 68 0.15 7.75 -0.41
C LEU A 68 -0.89 6.70 -0.77
N HIS A 69 -0.75 6.11 -1.95
CA HIS A 69 -1.66 5.11 -2.48
C HIS A 69 -0.96 3.75 -2.47
N VAL A 70 -1.50 2.80 -1.72
CA VAL A 70 -0.95 1.44 -1.64
C VAL A 70 -1.95 0.49 -2.27
N VAL A 71 -1.48 -0.34 -3.18
CA VAL A 71 -2.32 -1.30 -3.90
C VAL A 71 -2.01 -2.70 -3.39
N VAL A 72 -3.04 -3.42 -2.97
CA VAL A 72 -2.91 -4.77 -2.41
C VAL A 72 -3.80 -5.72 -3.19
N HIS A 73 -3.28 -6.88 -3.52
CA HIS A 73 -4.04 -7.95 -4.14
C HIS A 73 -4.26 -9.04 -3.10
N PHE A 74 -5.50 -9.49 -2.96
CA PHE A 74 -5.88 -10.52 -1.99
C PHE A 74 -6.10 -11.86 -2.66
N PHE A 75 -5.58 -12.91 -2.02
CA PHE A 75 -5.86 -14.29 -2.35
C PHE A 75 -6.58 -14.85 -1.12
N GLU A 76 -7.88 -15.01 -1.23
CA GLU A 76 -8.73 -15.32 -0.08
C GLU A 76 -8.60 -14.20 0.93
N ASP A 77 -8.10 -14.46 2.13
CA ASP A 77 -7.98 -13.44 3.18
C ASP A 77 -6.56 -12.92 3.38
N GLU A 78 -5.64 -13.29 2.49
CA GLU A 78 -4.23 -12.88 2.62
C GLU A 78 -3.86 -11.92 1.51
N GLY A 79 -3.31 -10.78 1.87
CA GLY A 79 -2.97 -9.73 0.93
C GLY A 79 -1.48 -9.64 0.65
N ARG A 80 -1.17 -9.14 -0.54
CA ARG A 80 0.20 -8.85 -0.93
C ARG A 80 0.24 -7.47 -1.58
N VAL A 81 1.14 -6.62 -1.11
CA VAL A 81 1.34 -5.31 -1.73
C VAL A 81 1.89 -5.50 -3.13
N THR A 82 1.21 -4.97 -4.13
CA THR A 82 1.65 -5.06 -5.52
C THR A 82 2.39 -3.82 -5.96
N THR A 83 1.97 -2.64 -5.48
CA THR A 83 2.68 -1.40 -5.74
C THR A 83 2.25 -0.34 -4.73
N ALA A 84 3.00 0.77 -4.72
CA ALA A 84 2.66 1.95 -3.95
C ALA A 84 3.25 3.16 -4.65
N PHE A 85 2.59 4.30 -4.54
CA PHE A 85 3.09 5.54 -5.14
C PHE A 85 2.39 6.74 -4.51
N GLY A 86 3.03 7.90 -4.68
CA GLY A 86 2.43 9.16 -4.26
C GLY A 86 1.54 9.72 -5.37
N ARG A 87 0.49 10.41 -4.98
CA ARG A 87 -0.38 11.09 -5.94
C ARG A 87 -0.97 12.34 -5.33
N SER A 88 -1.28 13.32 -6.16
CA SER A 88 -1.79 14.60 -5.69
C SER A 88 -3.31 14.60 -5.51
N HIS A 89 -4.02 13.73 -6.19
CA HIS A 89 -5.48 13.64 -6.15
C HIS A 89 -5.93 12.21 -5.97
N LEU A 90 -7.09 12.02 -5.36
CA LEU A 90 -7.72 10.71 -5.31
C LEU A 90 -8.30 10.37 -6.68
N PRO A 91 -8.31 9.09 -7.07
CA PRO A 91 -8.88 8.67 -8.34
C PRO A 91 -10.39 8.78 -8.36
#